data_590a4e6245d92699dd5a48e0b198070a
#
_entry.id   590a4e6245d92699dd5a48e0b198070a
#
_cell.length_a   1.000
_cell.length_b   1.000
_cell.length_c   1.000
_cell.angle_alpha   90.00
_cell.angle_beta   90.00
_cell.angle_gamma   90.00
#
_symmetry.space_group_name_H-M   'P 1'
#
loop_
_entity.id
_entity.type
_entity.pdbx_description
1 polymer ?
#
loop_
_entity_poly.entity_id
_entity_poly.type
_entity_poly.pdbx_seq_one_letter_code
_entity_poly.pdbx_strand_id
1 'polypeptide(L)'
;MYLKTQGLVLRVTEYRDSDAMLTVLTKEQGLMSFKARGVRSRRSQLKSACQLLCFSEFTLLERQGYYTVSEAVCLEMFQPMRNDIELLALCSYFAQAAELLSQQDVNDGEVLSLTLNSIYALCKLKRPQMLVKAAFELRMMVIAGFSPMVDGCAVCGSETPDRFDVAGGMAVC
;
A
#
# COMPACT_ATOMS: atom_id res chain seq x y z
N MET A 1 16.58 -11.81 -17.43
CA MET A 1 16.36 -10.40 -17.82
C MET A 1 16.45 -9.53 -16.58
N TYR A 2 16.87 -8.26 -16.70
CA TYR A 2 16.80 -7.32 -15.58
C TYR A 2 15.56 -6.43 -15.73
N LEU A 3 14.82 -6.26 -14.64
CA LEU A 3 13.66 -5.39 -14.55
C LEU A 3 13.92 -4.33 -13.47
N LYS A 4 13.64 -3.06 -13.78
CA LYS A 4 13.71 -1.98 -12.79
C LYS A 4 12.30 -1.49 -12.48
N THR A 5 11.94 -1.44 -11.20
CA THR A 5 10.61 -1.01 -10.76
C THR A 5 10.68 -0.30 -9.42
N GLN A 6 9.68 0.54 -9.16
CA GLN A 6 9.48 1.19 -7.87
C GLN A 6 8.24 0.61 -7.19
N GLY A 7 8.31 0.43 -5.87
CA GLY A 7 7.19 -0.11 -5.14
C GLY A 7 7.29 0.06 -3.64
N LEU A 8 6.14 -0.08 -2.99
CA LEU A 8 6.00 -0.08 -1.53
C LEU A 8 6.03 -1.51 -1.02
N VAL A 9 6.92 -1.78 -0.07
CA VAL A 9 7.00 -3.10 0.59
C VAL A 9 5.81 -3.25 1.52
N LEU A 10 4.84 -4.10 1.15
CA LEU A 10 3.63 -4.34 1.94
C LEU A 10 3.82 -5.44 2.98
N ARG A 11 4.69 -6.43 2.68
CA ARG A 11 4.95 -7.55 3.58
C ARG A 11 6.36 -8.08 3.40
N VAL A 12 6.97 -8.50 4.52
CA VAL A 12 8.27 -9.16 4.58
C VAL A 12 8.10 -10.48 5.29
N THR A 13 8.31 -11.59 4.58
CA THR A 13 8.23 -12.94 5.13
C THR A 13 9.62 -13.54 5.19
N GLU A 14 10.02 -14.02 6.36
CA GLU A 14 11.31 -14.69 6.53
C GLU A 14 11.38 -15.96 5.68
N TYR A 15 12.51 -16.14 5.00
CA TYR A 15 12.76 -17.28 4.14
C TYR A 15 14.20 -17.76 4.33
N ARG A 16 14.37 -18.98 4.81
CA ARG A 16 15.69 -19.52 5.23
C ARG A 16 16.37 -18.64 6.29
N ASP A 17 17.65 -18.87 6.54
CA ASP A 17 18.37 -18.22 7.66
C ASP A 17 18.61 -16.72 7.44
N SER A 18 18.88 -16.28 6.22
CA SER A 18 19.27 -14.90 5.92
C SER A 18 18.44 -14.22 4.83
N ASP A 19 17.57 -14.96 4.14
CA ASP A 19 16.75 -14.48 3.03
C ASP A 19 15.39 -14.01 3.52
N ALA A 20 14.69 -13.22 2.69
CA ALA A 20 13.27 -12.90 2.87
C ALA A 20 12.54 -12.91 1.52
N MET A 21 11.22 -13.15 1.57
CA MET A 21 10.30 -12.89 0.49
C MET A 21 9.59 -11.57 0.77
N LEU A 22 9.61 -10.67 -0.19
CA LEU A 22 8.95 -9.38 -0.14
C LEU A 22 7.68 -9.44 -0.99
N THR A 23 6.55 -8.99 -0.43
CA THR A 23 5.37 -8.62 -1.23
C THR A 23 5.43 -7.11 -1.44
N VAL A 24 5.50 -6.70 -2.69
CA VAL A 24 5.71 -5.29 -3.07
C VAL A 24 4.59 -4.86 -4.00
N LEU A 25 3.96 -3.74 -3.68
CA LEU A 25 2.98 -3.10 -4.56
C LEU A 25 3.72 -2.14 -5.48
N THR A 26 3.63 -2.41 -6.79
CA THR A 26 4.23 -1.61 -7.85
C THR A 26 3.15 -0.89 -8.66
N LYS A 27 3.53 0.15 -9.37
CA LYS A 27 2.59 0.93 -10.17
C LYS A 27 2.05 0.14 -11.36
N GLU A 28 2.95 -0.48 -12.11
CA GLU A 28 2.65 -1.00 -13.45
C GLU A 28 2.28 -2.48 -13.44
N GLN A 29 2.79 -3.25 -12.47
CA GLN A 29 2.64 -4.69 -12.39
C GLN A 29 1.86 -5.14 -11.14
N GLY A 30 1.26 -4.19 -10.40
CA GLY A 30 0.50 -4.47 -9.19
C GLY A 30 1.33 -5.17 -8.13
N LEU A 31 0.78 -6.24 -7.54
CA LEU A 31 1.47 -7.03 -6.55
C LEU A 31 2.55 -7.90 -7.17
N MET A 32 3.77 -7.77 -6.69
CA MET A 32 4.89 -8.62 -7.07
C MET A 32 5.53 -9.27 -5.84
N SER A 33 6.06 -10.48 -6.03
CA SER A 33 6.83 -11.20 -5.01
C SER A 33 8.30 -11.25 -5.39
N PHE A 34 9.17 -10.72 -4.53
CA PHE A 34 10.61 -10.70 -4.74
C PHE A 34 11.33 -11.52 -3.69
N LYS A 35 12.31 -12.31 -4.11
CA LYS A 35 13.27 -12.94 -3.20
C LYS A 35 14.41 -11.97 -2.92
N ALA A 36 14.60 -11.57 -1.67
CA ALA A 36 15.73 -10.76 -1.20
C ALA A 36 16.75 -11.66 -0.50
N ARG A 37 17.83 -12.02 -1.20
CA ARG A 37 18.88 -12.91 -0.67
C ARG A 37 19.77 -12.16 0.32
N GLY A 38 20.06 -12.79 1.45
CA GLY A 38 20.98 -12.27 2.46
C GLY A 38 20.51 -10.96 3.10
N VAL A 39 19.25 -10.54 2.91
CA VAL A 39 18.72 -9.24 3.39
C VAL A 39 18.76 -9.12 4.92
N ARG A 40 18.66 -10.24 5.63
CA ARG A 40 18.69 -10.28 7.12
C ARG A 40 20.11 -10.29 7.68
N SER A 41 21.13 -10.45 6.84
CA SER A 41 22.54 -10.35 7.24
C SER A 41 22.86 -8.95 7.78
N ARG A 42 23.73 -8.86 8.78
CA ARG A 42 24.15 -7.58 9.38
C ARG A 42 24.83 -6.64 8.37
N ARG A 43 25.49 -7.18 7.35
CA ARG A 43 26.23 -6.42 6.33
C ARG A 43 25.44 -6.22 5.03
N SER A 44 24.15 -6.57 5.01
CA SER A 44 23.33 -6.47 3.81
C SER A 44 23.08 -5.02 3.40
N GLN A 45 23.45 -4.68 2.18
CA GLN A 45 23.14 -3.38 1.56
C GLN A 45 21.64 -3.24 1.21
N LEU A 46 20.92 -4.36 1.07
CA LEU A 46 19.50 -4.40 0.76
C LEU A 46 18.62 -4.09 1.98
N LYS A 47 19.16 -4.14 3.19
CA LYS A 47 18.39 -4.14 4.44
C LYS A 47 17.51 -2.90 4.61
N SER A 48 17.98 -1.71 4.26
CA SER A 48 17.22 -0.47 4.40
C SER A 48 16.03 -0.40 3.43
N ALA A 49 16.27 -0.77 2.17
CA ALA A 49 15.27 -0.68 1.11
C ALA A 49 14.21 -1.80 1.15
N CYS A 50 14.51 -2.93 1.80
CA CYS A 50 13.63 -4.09 1.88
C CYS A 50 12.82 -4.16 3.18
N GLN A 51 12.75 -3.07 3.96
CA GLN A 51 11.96 -3.03 5.18
C GLN A 51 10.46 -2.86 4.88
N LEU A 52 9.62 -3.35 5.78
CA LEU A 52 8.17 -3.13 5.75
C LEU A 52 7.86 -1.62 5.60
N LEU A 53 6.92 -1.28 4.72
CA LEU A 53 6.48 0.10 4.47
C LEU A 53 7.61 1.04 3.98
N CYS A 54 8.67 0.49 3.41
CA CYS A 54 9.67 1.28 2.69
C CYS A 54 9.26 1.40 1.21
N PHE A 55 9.20 2.62 0.69
CA PHE A 55 9.07 2.85 -0.74
C PHE A 55 10.45 2.87 -1.36
N SER A 56 10.70 1.95 -2.28
CA SER A 56 12.03 1.70 -2.82
C SER A 56 12.02 1.47 -4.32
N GLU A 57 13.17 1.71 -4.94
CA GLU A 57 13.46 1.30 -6.30
C GLU A 57 14.25 0.00 -6.25
N PHE A 58 13.80 -0.98 -7.02
CA PHE A 58 14.38 -2.33 -7.09
C PHE A 58 14.91 -2.62 -8.49
N THR A 59 16.11 -3.17 -8.56
CA THR A 59 16.62 -3.86 -9.74
C THR A 59 16.48 -5.35 -9.53
N LEU A 60 15.64 -6.00 -10.33
CA LEU A 60 15.26 -7.39 -10.20
C LEU A 60 15.92 -8.23 -11.28
N LEU A 61 16.44 -9.38 -10.92
CA LEU A 61 16.82 -10.43 -11.84
C LEU A 61 15.67 -11.42 -11.99
N GLU A 62 15.09 -11.48 -13.18
CA GLU A 62 14.07 -12.47 -13.52
C GLU A 62 14.71 -13.76 -14.03
N ARG A 63 14.27 -14.89 -13.48
CA ARG A 63 14.58 -16.24 -13.97
C ARG A 63 13.35 -17.14 -13.84
N GLN A 64 12.85 -17.66 -14.95
CA GLN A 64 11.71 -18.60 -14.99
C GLN A 64 10.47 -18.08 -14.23
N GLY A 65 10.15 -16.80 -14.37
CA GLY A 65 9.01 -16.17 -13.69
C GLY A 65 9.26 -15.80 -12.22
N TYR A 66 10.45 -16.05 -11.68
CA TYR A 66 10.81 -15.67 -10.31
C TYR A 66 11.71 -14.44 -10.30
N TYR A 67 11.39 -13.49 -9.42
CA TYR A 67 12.15 -12.26 -9.26
C TYR A 67 13.07 -12.34 -8.04
N THR A 68 14.33 -11.99 -8.24
CA THR A 68 15.33 -11.87 -7.16
C THR A 68 15.87 -10.44 -7.15
N VAL A 69 15.86 -9.80 -5.98
CA VAL A 69 16.46 -8.47 -5.82
C VAL A 69 17.95 -8.53 -6.03
N SER A 70 18.45 -7.83 -7.05
CA SER A 70 19.88 -7.64 -7.31
C SER A 70 20.38 -6.40 -6.57
N GLU A 71 19.65 -5.28 -6.70
CA GLU A 71 19.92 -4.01 -6.05
C GLU A 71 18.63 -3.39 -5.56
N ALA A 72 18.71 -2.59 -4.50
CA ALA A 72 17.57 -1.82 -4.00
C ALA A 72 18.04 -0.50 -3.38
N VAL A 73 17.33 0.57 -3.69
CA VAL A 73 17.56 1.91 -3.15
C VAL A 73 16.30 2.37 -2.43
N CYS A 74 16.42 2.72 -1.16
CA CYS A 74 15.33 3.29 -0.38
C CYS A 74 15.08 4.73 -0.85
N LEU A 75 13.86 5.01 -1.32
CA LEU A 75 13.41 6.34 -1.74
C LEU A 75 12.77 7.09 -0.57
N GLU A 76 11.90 6.42 0.19
CA GLU A 76 11.25 6.98 1.38
C GLU A 76 11.00 5.88 2.44
N MET A 77 11.48 6.11 3.66
CA MET A 77 11.38 5.15 4.76
C MET A 77 10.23 5.47 5.73
N PHE A 78 9.63 6.66 5.65
CA PHE A 78 8.60 7.12 6.57
C PHE A 78 9.00 6.98 8.04
N GLN A 79 10.16 7.51 8.39
CA GLN A 79 10.77 7.35 9.72
C GLN A 79 9.84 7.63 10.92
N PRO A 80 8.91 8.62 10.90
CA PRO A 80 8.04 8.89 12.05
C PRO A 80 7.23 7.68 12.53
N MET A 81 6.69 6.86 11.62
CA MET A 81 5.89 5.68 12.03
C MET A 81 6.72 4.60 12.74
N ARG A 82 8.05 4.58 12.55
CA ARG A 82 8.92 3.57 13.18
C ARG A 82 9.14 3.83 14.67
N ASN A 83 8.85 5.04 15.12
CA ASN A 83 8.97 5.47 16.51
C ASN A 83 7.61 5.60 17.20
N ASP A 84 6.52 5.29 16.51
CA ASP A 84 5.15 5.43 16.99
C ASP A 84 4.34 4.18 16.64
N ILE A 85 3.95 3.40 17.66
CA ILE A 85 3.26 2.12 17.48
C ILE A 85 1.86 2.29 16.88
N GLU A 86 1.16 3.38 17.19
CA GLU A 86 -0.17 3.65 16.64
C GLU A 86 -0.08 4.01 15.17
N LEU A 87 0.87 4.85 14.79
CA LEU A 87 1.14 5.17 13.38
C LEU A 87 1.57 3.93 12.60
N LEU A 88 2.44 3.10 13.19
CA LEU A 88 2.88 1.86 12.55
C LEU A 88 1.71 0.89 12.32
N ALA A 89 0.84 0.75 13.32
CA ALA A 89 -0.34 -0.12 13.20
C ALA A 89 -1.30 0.38 12.10
N LEU A 90 -1.57 1.69 12.05
CA LEU A 90 -2.44 2.28 11.04
C LEU A 90 -1.84 2.18 9.62
N CYS A 91 -0.54 2.45 9.46
CA CYS A 91 0.15 2.28 8.18
C CYS A 91 0.18 0.82 7.73
N SER A 92 0.34 -0.12 8.68
CA SER A 92 0.27 -1.56 8.40
C SER A 92 -1.13 -1.99 7.97
N TYR A 93 -2.18 -1.42 8.56
CA TYR A 93 -3.56 -1.62 8.13
C TYR A 93 -3.75 -1.15 6.68
N PHE A 94 -3.23 0.02 6.29
CA PHE A 94 -3.29 0.49 4.90
C PHE A 94 -2.58 -0.46 3.94
N ALA A 95 -1.42 -0.99 4.33
CA ALA A 95 -0.69 -1.97 3.52
C ALA A 95 -1.48 -3.26 3.34
N GLN A 96 -2.12 -3.78 4.40
CA GLN A 96 -2.95 -4.98 4.32
C GLN A 96 -4.18 -4.77 3.43
N ALA A 97 -4.86 -3.62 3.55
CA ALA A 97 -5.99 -3.28 2.69
C ALA A 97 -5.56 -3.17 1.21
N ALA A 98 -4.42 -2.55 0.94
CA ALA A 98 -3.84 -2.47 -0.41
C ALA A 98 -3.49 -3.86 -0.95
N GLU A 99 -2.88 -4.73 -0.14
CA GLU A 99 -2.56 -6.12 -0.54
C GLU A 99 -3.82 -6.93 -0.89
N LEU A 100 -4.92 -6.73 -0.15
CA LEU A 100 -6.19 -7.46 -0.39
C LEU A 100 -6.89 -7.06 -1.68
N LEU A 101 -6.77 -5.81 -2.11
CA LEU A 101 -7.44 -5.28 -3.31
C LEU A 101 -6.59 -5.36 -4.56
N SER A 102 -5.27 -5.46 -4.41
CA SER A 102 -4.35 -5.50 -5.54
C SER A 102 -4.14 -6.91 -6.07
N GLN A 103 -3.88 -7.00 -7.37
CA GLN A 103 -3.63 -8.26 -8.08
C GLN A 103 -2.28 -8.21 -8.80
N GLN A 104 -1.78 -9.37 -9.21
CA GLN A 104 -0.58 -9.47 -10.05
C GLN A 104 -0.92 -9.08 -11.49
N ASP A 105 0.05 -8.48 -12.19
CA ASP A 105 -0.03 -8.09 -13.59
C ASP A 105 -1.18 -7.10 -13.92
N VAL A 106 -1.62 -6.34 -12.91
CA VAL A 106 -2.63 -5.29 -13.04
C VAL A 106 -2.00 -3.95 -12.72
N ASN A 107 -2.41 -2.89 -13.42
CA ASN A 107 -1.96 -1.54 -13.11
C ASN A 107 -2.67 -1.02 -11.86
N ASP A 108 -2.01 -1.11 -10.73
CA ASP A 108 -2.51 -0.67 -9.41
C ASP A 108 -1.96 0.69 -8.98
N GLY A 109 -1.64 1.55 -9.93
CA GLY A 109 -1.09 2.89 -9.65
C GLY A 109 -1.97 3.76 -8.76
N GLU A 110 -3.30 3.60 -8.82
CA GLU A 110 -4.22 4.33 -7.93
C GLU A 110 -4.13 3.82 -6.49
N VAL A 111 -4.11 2.50 -6.29
CA VAL A 111 -3.97 1.87 -4.96
C VAL A 111 -2.63 2.24 -4.33
N LEU A 112 -1.53 2.15 -5.11
CA LEU A 112 -0.20 2.55 -4.66
C LEU A 112 -0.17 4.02 -4.27
N SER A 113 -0.69 4.91 -5.12
CA SER A 113 -0.71 6.35 -4.87
C SER A 113 -1.53 6.71 -3.63
N LEU A 114 -2.71 6.10 -3.47
CA LEU A 114 -3.56 6.30 -2.30
C LEU A 114 -2.84 5.87 -1.02
N THR A 115 -2.21 4.69 -1.04
CA THR A 115 -1.49 4.14 0.12
C THR A 115 -0.31 5.04 0.50
N LEU A 116 0.54 5.42 -0.47
CA LEU A 116 1.68 6.31 -0.25
C LEU A 116 1.25 7.68 0.27
N ASN A 117 0.22 8.29 -0.33
CA ASN A 117 -0.28 9.60 0.08
C ASN A 117 -0.88 9.58 1.49
N SER A 118 -1.55 8.49 1.86
CA SER A 118 -2.12 8.32 3.21
C SER A 118 -1.00 8.18 4.26
N ILE A 119 0.01 7.35 3.99
CA ILE A 119 1.19 7.25 4.87
C ILE A 119 1.93 8.58 4.97
N TYR A 120 2.09 9.29 3.85
CA TYR A 120 2.71 10.63 3.81
C TYR A 120 1.91 11.65 4.63
N ALA A 121 0.58 11.65 4.50
CA ALA A 121 -0.30 12.53 5.26
C ALA A 121 -0.17 12.34 6.77
N LEU A 122 -0.01 11.10 7.23
CA LEU A 122 0.23 10.77 8.63
C LEU A 122 1.64 11.17 9.07
N CYS A 123 2.66 10.73 8.33
CA CYS A 123 4.06 10.82 8.77
C CYS A 123 4.67 12.21 8.57
N LYS A 124 4.35 12.89 7.47
CA LYS A 124 4.98 14.18 7.10
C LYS A 124 4.06 15.36 7.37
N LEU A 125 2.78 15.26 7.03
CA LEU A 125 1.80 16.35 7.21
C LEU A 125 1.15 16.34 8.58
N LYS A 126 1.35 15.28 9.39
CA LYS A 126 0.78 15.11 10.74
C LYS A 126 -0.73 15.33 10.78
N ARG A 127 -1.43 14.86 9.75
CA ARG A 127 -2.90 14.97 9.69
C ARG A 127 -3.56 14.07 10.73
N PRO A 128 -4.77 14.42 11.22
CA PRO A 128 -5.49 13.59 12.19
C PRO A 128 -5.69 12.16 11.67
N GLN A 129 -5.31 11.17 12.47
CA GLN A 129 -5.30 9.75 12.07
C GLN A 129 -6.68 9.27 11.61
N MET A 130 -7.74 9.63 12.35
CA MET A 130 -9.12 9.24 12.02
C MET A 130 -9.59 9.81 10.68
N LEU A 131 -9.20 11.05 10.36
CA LEU A 131 -9.53 11.69 9.09
C LEU A 131 -8.83 10.98 7.92
N VAL A 132 -7.52 10.69 8.07
CA VAL A 132 -6.76 10.00 7.02
C VAL A 132 -7.30 8.58 6.83
N LYS A 133 -7.62 7.87 7.92
CA LYS A 133 -8.22 6.54 7.87
C LYS A 133 -9.55 6.56 7.11
N ALA A 134 -10.47 7.45 7.48
CA ALA A 134 -11.78 7.54 6.83
C ALA A 134 -11.65 7.88 5.32
N ALA A 135 -10.77 8.83 4.96
CA ALA A 135 -10.53 9.19 3.57
C ALA A 135 -9.91 8.03 2.77
N PHE A 136 -8.96 7.30 3.38
CA PHE A 136 -8.35 6.11 2.77
C PHE A 136 -9.39 5.02 2.51
N GLU A 137 -10.19 4.66 3.52
CA GLU A 137 -11.22 3.61 3.41
C GLU A 137 -12.26 3.95 2.35
N LEU A 138 -12.78 5.17 2.37
CA LEU A 138 -13.76 5.64 1.39
C LEU A 138 -13.18 5.58 -0.04
N ARG A 139 -11.97 6.08 -0.24
CA ARG A 139 -11.34 6.07 -1.56
C ARG A 139 -11.00 4.65 -2.03
N MET A 140 -10.60 3.77 -1.11
CA MET A 140 -10.36 2.36 -1.39
C MET A 140 -11.64 1.65 -1.87
N MET A 141 -12.79 1.92 -1.23
CA MET A 141 -14.08 1.38 -1.66
C MET A 141 -14.42 1.86 -3.08
N VAL A 142 -14.19 3.14 -3.39
CA VAL A 142 -14.42 3.69 -4.74
C VAL A 142 -13.55 2.97 -5.78
N ILE A 143 -12.26 2.77 -5.49
CA ILE A 143 -11.33 2.05 -6.38
C ILE A 143 -11.78 0.60 -6.57
N ALA A 144 -12.29 -0.03 -5.51
CA ALA A 144 -12.84 -1.41 -5.56
C ALA A 144 -14.20 -1.52 -6.28
N GLY A 145 -14.78 -0.42 -6.76
CA GLY A 145 -16.06 -0.40 -7.48
C GLY A 145 -17.29 -0.28 -6.56
N PHE A 146 -17.10 0.00 -5.27
CA PHE A 146 -18.17 0.18 -4.29
C PHE A 146 -18.37 1.65 -3.92
N SER A 147 -18.47 2.52 -4.94
CA SER A 147 -18.69 3.96 -4.72
C SER A 147 -20.05 4.21 -4.07
N PRO A 148 -20.11 4.88 -2.89
CA PRO A 148 -21.39 5.24 -2.29
C PRO A 148 -22.10 6.32 -3.12
N MET A 149 -23.43 6.26 -3.20
CA MET A 149 -24.26 7.27 -3.85
C MET A 149 -24.55 8.39 -2.86
N VAL A 150 -23.85 9.52 -2.99
CA VAL A 150 -23.93 10.66 -2.06
C VAL A 150 -24.34 11.97 -2.72
N ASP A 151 -24.55 11.99 -4.03
CA ASP A 151 -24.85 13.21 -4.79
C ASP A 151 -26.32 13.70 -4.63
N GLY A 152 -27.12 12.97 -3.88
CA GLY A 152 -28.52 13.28 -3.60
C GLY A 152 -29.25 12.11 -2.98
N CYS A 153 -30.51 12.32 -2.61
CA CYS A 153 -31.36 11.26 -2.09
C CYS A 153 -31.68 10.23 -3.18
N ALA A 154 -31.29 8.97 -2.96
CA ALA A 154 -31.52 7.88 -3.91
C ALA A 154 -33.01 7.55 -4.11
N VAL A 155 -33.91 7.98 -3.21
CA VAL A 155 -35.36 7.70 -3.26
C VAL A 155 -36.14 8.83 -3.89
N CYS A 156 -35.90 10.08 -3.50
CA CYS A 156 -36.70 11.23 -3.97
C CYS A 156 -35.92 12.27 -4.79
N GLY A 157 -34.60 12.10 -4.96
CA GLY A 157 -33.77 13.02 -5.73
C GLY A 157 -33.44 14.34 -5.04
N SER A 158 -33.79 14.52 -3.75
CA SER A 158 -33.47 15.73 -2.98
C SER A 158 -31.95 15.94 -2.96
N GLU A 159 -31.49 17.17 -3.19
CA GLU A 159 -30.07 17.54 -3.12
C GLU A 159 -29.51 17.58 -1.67
N THR A 160 -30.38 17.52 -0.68
CA THR A 160 -30.03 17.64 0.74
C THR A 160 -30.53 16.43 1.54
N PRO A 161 -30.02 15.22 1.28
CA PRO A 161 -30.34 14.05 2.10
C PRO A 161 -29.77 14.22 3.50
N ASP A 162 -30.48 13.73 4.54
CA ASP A 162 -30.07 13.88 5.93
C ASP A 162 -29.60 12.56 6.58
N ARG A 163 -29.72 11.45 5.87
CA ARG A 163 -29.36 10.11 6.34
C ARG A 163 -28.51 9.35 5.33
N PHE A 164 -27.86 8.31 5.82
CA PHE A 164 -27.13 7.37 4.97
C PHE A 164 -27.60 5.95 5.26
N ASP A 165 -28.12 5.29 4.25
CA ASP A 165 -28.41 3.85 4.30
C ASP A 165 -27.12 3.08 4.06
N VAL A 166 -26.57 2.52 5.16
CA VAL A 166 -25.32 1.75 5.14
C VAL A 166 -25.47 0.47 4.34
N ALA A 167 -26.64 -0.18 4.38
CA ALA A 167 -26.87 -1.43 3.66
C ALA A 167 -26.96 -1.21 2.15
N GLY A 168 -27.60 -0.13 1.73
CA GLY A 168 -27.71 0.26 0.32
C GLY A 168 -26.53 1.07 -0.21
N GLY A 169 -25.66 1.57 0.66
CA GLY A 169 -24.52 2.43 0.26
C GLY A 169 -24.98 3.77 -0.34
N MET A 170 -26.10 4.33 0.12
CA MET A 170 -26.72 5.51 -0.50
C MET A 170 -27.22 6.55 0.52
N ALA A 171 -27.20 7.82 0.09
CA ALA A 171 -27.81 8.89 0.84
C ALA A 171 -29.35 8.90 0.65
N VAL A 172 -30.11 9.10 1.72
CA VAL A 172 -31.58 9.11 1.74
C VAL A 172 -32.11 10.22 2.65
N CYS A 173 -33.36 10.61 2.43
CA CYS A 173 -34.10 11.52 3.33
C CYS A 173 -34.65 10.79 4.53
#